data_68cbf29e01a8ab6736f891ad69bacf38
#
_entry.id   68cbf29e01a8ab6736f891ad69bacf38
#
_cell.length_a   1.000
_cell.length_b   1.000
_cell.length_c   1.000
_cell.angle_alpha   90.00
_cell.angle_beta   90.00
_cell.angle_gamma   90.00
#
_symmetry.space_group_name_H-M   'P 1'
#
loop_
_entity.id
_entity.type
_entity.pdbx_description
1 polymer ?
#
loop_
_entity_poly.entity_id
_entity_poly.type
_entity_poly.pdbx_seq_one_letter_code
_entity_poly.pdbx_strand_id
1 'polypeptide(L)'
;ILIGFQIKGLDVQEVSGFRKALLELCTPIEIESEHAIDLCGTGGDGKNTFNISTTSSLILAAMGRKVIKHGNYGVSSVSGSSNVLEAIGFSFQKESGELQRSLDDKNICFLHAPLFHPTLKKAAGARGNLGVRTLFNCLGPLVNPAQPKYQLTGTYSLELAKTYQHILKNERNDYRIVFGMDGYDEITLTDSTRVLGKYNDQIVNSSSFDSRVLE
;
A
#
# COMPACT_ATOMS: atom_id res chain seq x y z
N ILE A 1 -13.01 5.05 -20.53
CA ILE A 1 -13.23 4.27 -19.30
C ILE A 1 -12.58 4.98 -18.10
N LEU A 2 -11.25 5.25 -18.07
CA LEU A 2 -10.57 5.88 -16.91
C LEU A 2 -11.18 7.24 -16.53
N ILE A 3 -11.44 8.10 -17.49
CA ILE A 3 -12.11 9.41 -17.28
C ILE A 3 -13.54 9.21 -16.77
N GLY A 4 -14.26 8.21 -17.25
CA GLY A 4 -15.60 7.89 -16.77
C GLY A 4 -15.62 7.56 -15.28
N PHE A 5 -14.66 6.78 -14.79
CA PHE A 5 -14.49 6.51 -13.36
C PHE A 5 -14.11 7.76 -12.56
N GLN A 6 -13.33 8.65 -13.16
CA GLN A 6 -12.95 9.91 -12.52
C GLN A 6 -14.14 10.85 -12.30
N ILE A 7 -15.05 10.89 -13.26
CA ILE A 7 -16.26 11.75 -13.20
C ILE A 7 -17.32 11.16 -12.29
N LYS A 8 -17.57 9.86 -12.42
CA LYS A 8 -18.63 9.16 -11.67
C LYS A 8 -18.24 8.92 -10.20
N GLY A 9 -16.96 8.82 -9.91
CA GLY A 9 -16.45 8.22 -8.68
C GLY A 9 -16.37 6.70 -8.76
N LEU A 10 -15.72 6.08 -7.77
CA LEU A 10 -15.53 4.63 -7.69
C LEU A 10 -16.53 4.02 -6.71
N ASP A 11 -17.23 3.01 -7.15
CA ASP A 11 -18.06 2.15 -6.32
C ASP A 11 -17.22 1.04 -5.67
N VAL A 12 -17.60 0.60 -4.48
CA VAL A 12 -16.95 -0.48 -3.74
C VAL A 12 -16.90 -1.78 -4.56
N GLN A 13 -17.97 -2.10 -5.30
CA GLN A 13 -18.05 -3.31 -6.12
C GLN A 13 -17.09 -3.23 -7.32
N GLU A 14 -16.92 -2.05 -7.91
CA GLU A 14 -15.99 -1.82 -9.01
C GLU A 14 -14.53 -1.99 -8.53
N VAL A 15 -14.18 -1.38 -7.41
CA VAL A 15 -12.83 -1.54 -6.81
C VAL A 15 -12.57 -3.00 -6.47
N SER A 16 -13.54 -3.70 -5.87
CA SER A 16 -13.46 -5.13 -5.56
C SER A 16 -13.31 -5.98 -6.82
N GLY A 17 -14.06 -5.69 -7.88
CA GLY A 17 -13.94 -6.39 -9.17
C GLY A 17 -12.57 -6.21 -9.82
N PHE A 18 -12.03 -4.98 -9.85
CA PHE A 18 -10.67 -4.72 -10.34
C PHE A 18 -9.60 -5.41 -9.49
N ARG A 19 -9.74 -5.37 -8.17
CA ARG A 19 -8.86 -6.08 -7.26
C ARG A 19 -8.82 -7.58 -7.57
N LYS A 20 -9.99 -8.22 -7.64
CA LYS A 20 -10.11 -9.65 -7.95
C LYS A 20 -9.43 -9.99 -9.28
N ALA A 21 -9.74 -9.25 -10.33
CA ALA A 21 -9.14 -9.45 -11.65
C ALA A 21 -7.61 -9.28 -11.63
N LEU A 22 -7.08 -8.30 -10.91
CA LEU A 22 -5.64 -8.09 -10.81
C LEU A 22 -4.94 -9.20 -10.02
N LEU A 23 -5.55 -9.75 -8.99
CA LEU A 23 -5.01 -10.89 -8.24
C LEU A 23 -5.10 -12.19 -9.05
N GLU A 24 -6.15 -12.40 -9.84
CA GLU A 24 -6.27 -13.54 -10.73
C GLU A 24 -5.27 -13.51 -11.90
N LEU A 25 -4.94 -12.32 -12.39
CA LEU A 25 -4.04 -12.09 -13.53
C LEU A 25 -2.60 -11.76 -13.13
N CYS A 26 -2.28 -11.73 -11.85
CA CYS A 26 -0.92 -11.47 -11.40
C CYS A 26 -0.01 -12.68 -11.66
N THR A 27 1.30 -12.43 -11.70
CA THR A 27 2.29 -13.50 -11.68
C THR A 27 2.18 -14.23 -10.34
N PRO A 28 1.90 -15.54 -10.32
CA PRO A 28 1.78 -16.28 -9.08
C PRO A 28 3.09 -16.30 -8.31
N ILE A 29 2.97 -16.29 -6.99
CA ILE A 29 4.10 -16.34 -6.08
C ILE A 29 3.77 -17.28 -4.91
N GLU A 30 4.74 -18.11 -4.55
CA GLU A 30 4.66 -19.04 -3.42
C GLU A 30 5.70 -18.64 -2.38
N ILE A 31 5.27 -17.94 -1.34
CA ILE A 31 6.07 -17.55 -0.17
C ILE A 31 5.25 -17.63 1.09
N GLU A 32 5.92 -17.89 2.23
CA GLU A 32 5.25 -17.94 3.53
C GLU A 32 4.78 -16.54 3.95
N SER A 33 3.46 -16.32 3.95
CA SER A 33 2.87 -15.00 4.22
C SER A 33 2.04 -14.93 5.51
N GLU A 34 1.84 -16.05 6.21
CA GLU A 34 0.95 -16.15 7.37
C GLU A 34 1.38 -15.24 8.55
N HIS A 35 2.67 -15.02 8.73
CA HIS A 35 3.21 -14.15 9.79
C HIS A 35 3.80 -12.85 9.26
N ALA A 36 3.54 -12.52 8.01
CA ALA A 36 4.09 -11.33 7.38
C ALA A 36 3.08 -10.17 7.34
N ILE A 37 3.62 -8.95 7.29
CA ILE A 37 2.86 -7.72 7.14
C ILE A 37 3.23 -7.02 5.83
N ASP A 38 2.21 -6.43 5.17
CA ASP A 38 2.40 -5.42 4.12
C ASP A 38 2.16 -4.01 4.66
N LEU A 39 3.09 -3.11 4.38
CA LEU A 39 2.93 -1.67 4.63
C LEU A 39 2.91 -0.94 3.30
N CYS A 40 1.72 -0.79 2.74
CA CYS A 40 1.54 -0.16 1.43
C CYS A 40 0.42 0.87 1.48
N GLY A 41 0.78 2.16 1.44
CA GLY A 41 -0.18 3.26 1.32
C GLY A 41 -0.61 3.52 -0.12
N THR A 42 -1.66 4.30 -0.29
CA THR A 42 -2.13 4.74 -1.61
C THR A 42 -1.21 5.78 -2.22
N GLY A 43 -0.48 6.50 -1.39
CA GLY A 43 0.18 7.71 -1.81
C GLY A 43 -0.80 8.77 -2.29
N GLY A 44 -0.27 9.85 -2.83
CA GLY A 44 -1.10 10.83 -3.50
C GLY A 44 -1.82 11.83 -2.59
N ASP A 45 -1.44 11.94 -1.33
CA ASP A 45 -1.93 12.95 -0.39
C ASP A 45 -1.43 14.38 -0.74
N GLY A 46 -0.41 14.49 -1.60
CA GLY A 46 0.19 15.77 -2.00
C GLY A 46 1.09 16.41 -0.95
N LYS A 47 1.44 15.69 0.10
CA LYS A 47 2.20 16.22 1.25
C LYS A 47 3.71 16.16 1.09
N ASN A 48 4.22 15.43 0.08
CA ASN A 48 5.66 15.29 -0.21
C ASN A 48 6.52 14.86 0.99
N THR A 49 6.00 13.95 1.81
CA THR A 49 6.74 13.33 2.90
C THR A 49 7.84 12.40 2.35
N PHE A 50 8.81 12.04 3.19
CA PHE A 50 9.71 10.93 2.88
C PHE A 50 8.92 9.61 2.80
N ASN A 51 9.53 8.55 2.27
CA ASN A 51 8.85 7.25 2.09
C ASN A 51 8.62 6.54 3.43
N ILE A 52 7.65 7.01 4.22
CA ILE A 52 7.35 6.55 5.58
C ILE A 52 7.10 5.04 5.61
N SER A 53 6.21 4.54 4.77
CA SER A 53 5.89 3.10 4.72
C SER A 53 7.10 2.22 4.35
N THR A 54 8.02 2.71 3.50
CA THR A 54 9.24 1.99 3.14
C THR A 54 10.21 1.95 4.32
N THR A 55 10.43 3.09 4.97
CA THR A 55 11.27 3.19 6.15
C THR A 55 10.74 2.32 7.30
N SER A 56 9.44 2.38 7.57
CA SER A 56 8.77 1.54 8.57
C SER A 56 8.92 0.04 8.27
N SER A 57 8.87 -0.34 6.99
CA SER A 57 9.09 -1.73 6.57
C SER A 57 10.50 -2.22 6.92
N LEU A 58 11.52 -1.39 6.68
CA LEU A 58 12.91 -1.71 7.01
C LEU A 58 13.13 -1.80 8.53
N ILE A 59 12.52 -0.88 9.29
CA ILE A 59 12.59 -0.89 10.77
C ILE A 59 11.93 -2.15 11.32
N LEU A 60 10.75 -2.52 10.87
CA LEU A 60 10.05 -3.74 11.31
C LEU A 60 10.87 -5.00 11.01
N ALA A 61 11.47 -5.07 9.83
CA ALA A 61 12.36 -6.18 9.47
C ALA A 61 13.60 -6.26 10.39
N ALA A 62 14.21 -5.12 10.69
CA ALA A 62 15.33 -5.05 11.65
C ALA A 62 14.91 -5.46 13.07
N MET A 63 13.64 -5.27 13.43
CA MET A 63 13.06 -5.75 14.69
C MET A 63 12.65 -7.25 14.64
N GLY A 64 13.00 -7.98 13.59
CA GLY A 64 12.67 -9.40 13.44
C GLY A 64 11.24 -9.71 13.01
N ARG A 65 10.50 -8.73 12.45
CA ARG A 65 9.15 -8.95 11.93
C ARG A 65 9.18 -9.22 10.43
N LYS A 66 8.51 -10.27 9.98
CA LYS A 66 8.45 -10.61 8.55
C LYS A 66 7.62 -9.56 7.79
N VAL A 67 8.20 -8.97 6.76
CA VAL A 67 7.58 -7.94 5.91
C VAL A 67 7.59 -8.40 4.45
N ILE A 68 6.42 -8.43 3.83
CA ILE A 68 6.26 -8.65 2.38
C ILE A 68 5.68 -7.37 1.77
N LYS A 69 6.57 -6.44 1.43
CA LYS A 69 6.15 -5.14 0.96
C LYS A 69 5.82 -5.15 -0.52
N HIS A 70 4.57 -4.79 -0.85
CA HIS A 70 4.19 -4.45 -2.22
C HIS A 70 4.50 -2.97 -2.49
N GLY A 71 5.07 -2.67 -3.65
CA GLY A 71 5.45 -1.30 -3.97
C GLY A 71 5.67 -1.05 -5.46
N ASN A 72 5.73 0.24 -5.82
CA ASN A 72 5.90 0.69 -7.19
C ASN A 72 6.74 1.97 -7.25
N TYR A 73 7.05 2.41 -8.46
CA TYR A 73 7.53 3.77 -8.73
C TYR A 73 6.47 4.79 -8.36
N GLY A 74 6.92 6.00 -8.02
CA GLY A 74 6.02 7.15 -7.83
C GLY A 74 5.29 7.47 -9.13
N VAL A 75 3.97 7.71 -9.03
CA VAL A 75 3.13 8.12 -10.16
C VAL A 75 2.69 9.57 -10.00
N SER A 76 2.31 9.94 -8.79
CA SER A 76 1.87 11.29 -8.41
C SER A 76 2.78 11.96 -7.37
N SER A 77 3.75 11.23 -6.84
CA SER A 77 4.78 11.71 -5.92
C SER A 77 6.14 11.79 -6.60
N VAL A 78 7.05 12.59 -6.05
CA VAL A 78 8.43 12.72 -6.52
C VAL A 78 9.17 11.40 -6.51
N SER A 79 8.87 10.51 -5.52
CA SER A 79 9.54 9.23 -5.35
C SER A 79 8.60 8.21 -4.74
N GLY A 80 8.46 7.06 -5.38
CA GLY A 80 7.80 5.88 -4.82
C GLY A 80 8.79 4.95 -4.10
N SER A 81 8.29 3.89 -3.48
CA SER A 81 9.11 2.91 -2.76
C SER A 81 10.21 2.29 -3.64
N SER A 82 9.88 1.98 -4.89
CA SER A 82 10.84 1.38 -5.83
C SER A 82 11.95 2.34 -6.23
N ASN A 83 11.65 3.65 -6.35
CA ASN A 83 12.68 4.65 -6.64
C ASN A 83 13.73 4.73 -5.53
N VAL A 84 13.28 4.75 -4.26
CA VAL A 84 14.18 4.78 -3.11
C VAL A 84 15.05 3.53 -3.05
N LEU A 85 14.44 2.37 -3.24
CA LEU A 85 15.17 1.10 -3.16
C LEU A 85 16.23 0.98 -4.26
N GLU A 86 15.93 1.36 -5.49
CA GLU A 86 16.92 1.38 -6.58
C GLU A 86 18.04 2.38 -6.30
N ALA A 87 17.71 3.56 -5.77
CA ALA A 87 18.71 4.58 -5.43
C ALA A 87 19.73 4.11 -4.37
N ILE A 88 19.32 3.18 -3.48
CA ILE A 88 20.23 2.55 -2.51
C ILE A 88 20.84 1.24 -3.01
N GLY A 89 20.68 0.92 -4.30
CA GLY A 89 21.30 -0.25 -4.94
C GLY A 89 20.53 -1.56 -4.80
N PHE A 90 19.25 -1.52 -4.41
CA PHE A 90 18.43 -2.73 -4.32
C PHE A 90 17.99 -3.22 -5.71
N SER A 91 18.15 -4.53 -5.96
CA SER A 91 17.69 -5.18 -7.19
C SER A 91 16.46 -6.02 -6.90
N PHE A 92 15.36 -5.77 -7.65
CA PHE A 92 14.11 -6.49 -7.47
C PHE A 92 14.19 -7.90 -8.02
N GLN A 93 13.73 -8.85 -7.23
CA GLN A 93 13.62 -10.27 -7.58
C GLN A 93 12.16 -10.61 -7.90
N LYS A 94 11.96 -11.68 -8.67
CA LYS A 94 10.62 -12.19 -9.00
C LYS A 94 10.43 -13.68 -8.69
N GLU A 95 11.52 -14.41 -8.52
CA GLU A 95 11.48 -15.86 -8.27
C GLU A 95 11.12 -16.14 -6.81
N SER A 96 10.12 -17.00 -6.59
CA SER A 96 9.61 -17.32 -5.24
C SER A 96 10.72 -17.76 -4.28
N GLY A 97 11.66 -18.57 -4.73
CA GLY A 97 12.76 -19.05 -3.90
C GLY A 97 13.73 -17.96 -3.45
N GLU A 98 13.97 -16.93 -4.28
CA GLU A 98 14.83 -15.79 -3.90
C GLU A 98 14.12 -14.87 -2.92
N LEU A 99 12.83 -14.64 -3.14
CA LEU A 99 12.00 -13.84 -2.25
C LEU A 99 11.81 -14.52 -0.89
N GLN A 100 11.58 -15.84 -0.87
CA GLN A 100 11.50 -16.60 0.37
C GLN A 100 12.82 -16.54 1.15
N ARG A 101 13.95 -16.72 0.49
CA ARG A 101 15.28 -16.61 1.10
C ARG A 101 15.52 -15.22 1.68
N SER A 102 15.13 -14.16 0.95
CA SER A 102 15.22 -12.79 1.47
C SER A 102 14.35 -12.60 2.72
N LEU A 103 13.15 -13.17 2.73
CA LEU A 103 12.24 -13.12 3.87
C LEU A 103 12.77 -13.89 5.09
N ASP A 104 13.45 -15.01 4.87
CA ASP A 104 14.02 -15.83 5.94
C ASP A 104 15.30 -15.22 6.51
N ASP A 105 16.21 -14.74 5.65
CA ASP A 105 17.52 -14.22 6.06
C ASP A 105 17.45 -12.78 6.58
N LYS A 106 16.52 -11.95 6.03
CA LYS A 106 16.47 -10.49 6.25
C LYS A 106 15.16 -10.02 6.83
N ASN A 107 14.19 -10.90 7.05
CA ASN A 107 12.82 -10.61 7.46
C ASN A 107 12.04 -9.70 6.49
N ILE A 108 12.53 -9.45 5.27
CA ILE A 108 11.87 -8.58 4.31
C ILE A 108 12.09 -9.05 2.88
N CYS A 109 11.02 -9.00 2.09
CA CYS A 109 11.11 -9.05 0.64
C CYS A 109 10.23 -7.96 -0.01
N PHE A 110 10.58 -7.58 -1.23
CA PHE A 110 9.87 -6.54 -1.99
C PHE A 110 9.24 -7.12 -3.25
N LEU A 111 7.94 -6.97 -3.36
CA LEU A 111 7.16 -7.31 -4.54
C LEU A 111 6.97 -6.06 -5.39
N HIS A 112 7.85 -5.89 -6.38
CA HIS A 112 7.81 -4.77 -7.31
C HIS A 112 6.63 -4.94 -8.27
N ALA A 113 5.62 -4.09 -8.18
CA ALA A 113 4.36 -4.22 -8.91
C ALA A 113 4.51 -4.47 -10.43
N PRO A 114 5.44 -3.84 -11.17
CA PRO A 114 5.64 -4.13 -12.59
C PRO A 114 6.07 -5.55 -12.91
N LEU A 115 6.68 -6.28 -11.98
CA LEU A 115 7.08 -7.68 -12.17
C LEU A 115 5.92 -8.65 -11.94
N PHE A 116 4.99 -8.29 -11.05
CA PHE A 116 3.90 -9.17 -10.63
C PHE A 116 2.55 -8.86 -11.28
N HIS A 117 2.35 -7.63 -11.78
CA HIS A 117 1.12 -7.21 -12.45
C HIS A 117 1.37 -6.79 -13.91
N PRO A 118 1.70 -7.74 -14.81
CA PRO A 118 2.03 -7.43 -16.21
C PRO A 118 0.85 -6.77 -16.96
N THR A 119 -0.38 -7.05 -16.56
CA THR A 119 -1.58 -6.45 -17.14
C THR A 119 -1.66 -4.94 -16.95
N LEU A 120 -1.08 -4.40 -15.87
CA LEU A 120 -1.03 -2.95 -15.60
C LEU A 120 -0.17 -2.19 -16.63
N LYS A 121 0.80 -2.86 -17.26
CA LYS A 121 1.62 -2.26 -18.33
C LYS A 121 0.76 -1.79 -19.50
N LYS A 122 -0.33 -2.51 -19.82
CA LYS A 122 -1.25 -2.14 -20.91
C LYS A 122 -1.98 -0.82 -20.65
N ALA A 123 -2.18 -0.45 -19.40
CA ALA A 123 -2.82 0.80 -19.01
C ALA A 123 -1.81 1.94 -18.78
N ALA A 124 -0.52 1.66 -18.72
CA ALA A 124 0.51 2.63 -18.32
C ALA A 124 0.57 3.85 -19.26
N GLY A 125 0.52 3.62 -20.59
CA GLY A 125 0.53 4.69 -21.57
C GLY A 125 -0.68 5.63 -21.44
N ALA A 126 -1.88 5.07 -21.31
CA ALA A 126 -3.11 5.86 -21.14
C ALA A 126 -3.09 6.64 -19.81
N ARG A 127 -2.57 6.05 -18.73
CA ARG A 127 -2.43 6.72 -17.43
C ARG A 127 -1.42 7.87 -17.49
N GLY A 128 -0.27 7.65 -18.12
CA GLY A 128 0.76 8.69 -18.29
C GLY A 128 0.24 9.89 -19.08
N ASN A 129 -0.48 9.65 -20.17
CA ASN A 129 -1.05 10.70 -21.01
C ASN A 129 -2.15 11.51 -20.30
N LEU A 130 -2.88 10.90 -19.37
CA LEU A 130 -3.93 11.59 -18.61
C LEU A 130 -3.35 12.55 -17.55
N GLY A 131 -2.18 12.24 -16.97
CA GLY A 131 -1.53 13.08 -15.96
C GLY A 131 -2.33 13.29 -14.66
N VAL A 132 -3.40 12.51 -14.45
CA VAL A 132 -4.27 12.59 -13.29
C VAL A 132 -4.34 11.26 -12.55
N ARG A 133 -4.76 11.31 -11.29
CA ARG A 133 -5.05 10.09 -10.55
C ARG A 133 -6.14 9.29 -11.25
N THR A 134 -5.99 7.98 -11.26
CA THR A 134 -6.98 7.05 -11.81
C THR A 134 -7.31 5.98 -10.77
N LEU A 135 -8.31 5.16 -11.03
CA LEU A 135 -8.65 4.01 -10.18
C LEU A 135 -7.43 3.14 -9.82
N PHE A 136 -6.44 3.04 -10.69
CA PHE A 136 -5.23 2.24 -10.42
C PHE A 136 -4.37 2.78 -9.28
N ASN A 137 -4.50 4.06 -8.93
CA ASN A 137 -3.81 4.62 -7.77
C ASN A 137 -4.39 4.12 -6.44
N CYS A 138 -5.66 3.68 -6.47
CA CYS A 138 -6.34 3.12 -5.30
C CYS A 138 -6.18 1.60 -5.19
N LEU A 139 -5.59 0.90 -6.16
CA LEU A 139 -5.54 -0.56 -6.16
C LEU A 139 -4.25 -1.12 -5.55
N GLY A 140 -3.15 -0.35 -5.54
CA GLY A 140 -1.84 -0.82 -5.09
C GLY A 140 -1.86 -1.58 -3.76
N PRO A 141 -2.40 -1.00 -2.67
CA PRO A 141 -2.45 -1.65 -1.37
C PRO A 141 -3.36 -2.88 -1.30
N LEU A 142 -4.26 -3.06 -2.25
CA LEU A 142 -5.23 -4.15 -2.26
C LEU A 142 -4.79 -5.37 -3.08
N VAL A 143 -3.67 -5.28 -3.80
CA VAL A 143 -3.28 -6.29 -4.81
C VAL A 143 -1.88 -6.86 -4.58
N ASN A 144 -1.42 -6.94 -3.33
CA ASN A 144 -0.19 -7.66 -3.00
C ASN A 144 -0.35 -9.15 -3.40
N PRO A 145 0.47 -9.68 -4.34
CA PRO A 145 0.32 -11.06 -4.83
C PRO A 145 0.49 -12.12 -3.74
N ALA A 146 1.35 -11.86 -2.75
CA ALA A 146 1.59 -12.78 -1.64
C ALA A 146 0.45 -12.79 -0.60
N GLN A 147 -0.41 -11.80 -0.64
CA GLN A 147 -1.53 -11.63 0.27
C GLN A 147 -1.17 -11.87 1.75
N PRO A 148 -0.19 -11.16 2.33
CA PRO A 148 0.23 -11.36 3.72
C PRO A 148 -0.94 -11.19 4.68
N LYS A 149 -0.89 -11.92 5.80
CA LYS A 149 -1.97 -11.95 6.79
C LYS A 149 -2.25 -10.60 7.43
N TYR A 150 -1.23 -9.79 7.62
CA TYR A 150 -1.35 -8.48 8.24
C TYR A 150 -1.14 -7.37 7.21
N GLN A 151 -1.89 -6.29 7.37
CA GLN A 151 -1.79 -5.13 6.48
C GLN A 151 -1.97 -3.84 7.24
N LEU A 152 -1.06 -2.89 7.04
CA LEU A 152 -1.22 -1.49 7.43
C LEU A 152 -1.21 -0.63 6.17
N THR A 153 -2.30 0.10 5.96
CA THR A 153 -2.49 0.88 4.73
C THR A 153 -2.88 2.31 5.04
N GLY A 154 -2.11 3.26 4.53
CA GLY A 154 -2.50 4.66 4.52
C GLY A 154 -3.37 5.02 3.32
N THR A 155 -4.33 5.91 3.51
CA THR A 155 -5.23 6.39 2.47
C THR A 155 -5.32 7.92 2.46
N TYR A 156 -5.37 8.53 1.27
CA TYR A 156 -5.43 9.99 1.13
C TYR A 156 -6.82 10.59 1.41
N SER A 157 -7.84 9.77 1.66
CA SER A 157 -9.18 10.24 2.00
C SER A 157 -9.93 9.24 2.87
N LEU A 158 -10.82 9.76 3.71
CA LEU A 158 -11.69 8.95 4.56
C LEU A 158 -12.68 8.09 3.74
N GLU A 159 -13.14 8.59 2.60
CA GLU A 159 -14.02 7.84 1.70
C GLU A 159 -13.31 6.57 1.19
N LEU A 160 -12.07 6.71 0.75
CA LEU A 160 -11.27 5.58 0.31
C LEU A 160 -10.95 4.62 1.47
N ALA A 161 -10.70 5.14 2.67
CA ALA A 161 -10.51 4.33 3.86
C ALA A 161 -11.73 3.43 4.15
N LYS A 162 -12.94 3.98 4.05
CA LYS A 162 -14.20 3.24 4.21
C LYS A 162 -14.41 2.21 3.10
N THR A 163 -14.07 2.56 1.87
CA THR A 163 -14.10 1.62 0.73
C THR A 163 -13.18 0.43 0.99
N TYR A 164 -11.96 0.67 1.44
CA TYR A 164 -11.01 -0.39 1.80
C TYR A 164 -11.52 -1.23 2.97
N GLN A 165 -12.03 -0.61 4.01
CA GLN A 165 -12.61 -1.33 5.15
C GLN A 165 -13.71 -2.28 4.69
N HIS A 166 -14.61 -1.84 3.80
CA HIS A 166 -15.67 -2.67 3.28
C HIS A 166 -15.14 -3.87 2.49
N ILE A 167 -14.15 -3.66 1.61
CA ILE A 167 -13.52 -4.72 0.81
C ILE A 167 -12.79 -5.73 1.71
N LEU A 168 -11.95 -5.23 2.62
CA LEU A 168 -11.07 -6.08 3.43
C LEU A 168 -11.80 -6.79 4.56
N LYS A 169 -12.95 -6.26 5.03
CA LYS A 169 -13.73 -6.85 6.12
C LYS A 169 -14.08 -8.32 5.88
N ASN A 170 -14.38 -8.69 4.65
CA ASN A 170 -14.83 -10.03 4.29
C ASN A 170 -13.69 -10.96 3.83
N GLU A 171 -12.50 -10.39 3.51
CA GLU A 171 -11.46 -11.15 2.83
C GLU A 171 -10.21 -11.37 3.66
N ARG A 172 -9.91 -10.48 4.60
CA ARG A 172 -8.65 -10.53 5.33
C ARG A 172 -8.84 -10.64 6.83
N ASN A 173 -7.85 -11.26 7.45
CA ASN A 173 -7.89 -11.57 8.85
C ASN A 173 -7.59 -10.35 9.72
N ASP A 174 -6.50 -9.63 9.43
CA ASP A 174 -6.10 -8.50 10.27
C ASP A 174 -5.52 -7.34 9.42
N TYR A 175 -6.17 -6.20 9.50
CA TYR A 175 -5.75 -4.99 8.79
C TYR A 175 -5.99 -3.75 9.63
N ARG A 176 -5.20 -2.73 9.36
CA ARG A 176 -5.44 -1.37 9.81
C ARG A 176 -5.33 -0.43 8.62
N ILE A 177 -6.32 0.45 8.49
CA ILE A 177 -6.34 1.51 7.49
C ILE A 177 -6.23 2.82 8.24
N VAL A 178 -5.28 3.65 7.88
CA VAL A 178 -5.04 4.92 8.54
C VAL A 178 -5.30 6.10 7.61
N PHE A 179 -5.81 7.17 8.20
CA PHE A 179 -6.06 8.44 7.53
C PHE A 179 -5.81 9.57 8.54
N GLY A 180 -4.80 10.41 8.27
CA GLY A 180 -4.53 11.62 9.05
C GLY A 180 -5.64 12.66 8.84
N MET A 181 -6.20 13.21 9.92
CA MET A 181 -7.29 14.19 9.83
C MET A 181 -6.85 15.48 9.14
N ASP A 182 -5.57 15.76 9.11
CA ASP A 182 -4.90 16.82 8.34
C ASP A 182 -4.58 16.45 6.88
N GLY A 183 -5.06 15.28 6.43
CA GLY A 183 -5.02 14.82 5.04
C GLY A 183 -3.79 14.00 4.64
N TYR A 184 -2.96 13.56 5.59
CA TYR A 184 -1.89 12.61 5.32
C TYR A 184 -2.44 11.19 5.12
N ASP A 185 -1.83 10.43 4.22
CA ASP A 185 -2.08 9.00 4.07
C ASP A 185 -1.18 8.15 5.01
N GLU A 186 -0.83 8.71 6.16
CA GLU A 186 0.04 8.14 7.18
C GLU A 186 -0.51 8.45 8.58
N ILE A 187 0.10 7.84 9.60
CA ILE A 187 -0.12 8.29 10.99
C ILE A 187 0.61 9.63 11.15
N THR A 188 -0.18 10.68 11.40
CA THR A 188 0.35 12.03 11.55
C THR A 188 0.66 12.36 13.03
N LEU A 189 1.68 13.22 13.23
CA LEU A 189 2.01 13.78 14.53
C LEU A 189 1.48 15.22 14.71
N THR A 190 0.90 15.79 13.64
CA THR A 190 0.39 17.17 13.62
C THR A 190 -1.12 17.26 13.86
N ASP A 191 -1.83 16.13 13.76
CA ASP A 191 -3.26 16.05 14.07
C ASP A 191 -3.60 14.62 14.55
N SER A 192 -4.87 14.35 14.72
CA SER A 192 -5.38 13.01 15.01
C SER A 192 -5.36 12.12 13.77
N THR A 193 -5.23 10.83 13.98
CA THR A 193 -5.31 9.83 12.92
C THR A 193 -6.54 8.94 13.14
N ARG A 194 -7.36 8.78 12.12
CA ARG A 194 -8.42 7.78 12.13
C ARG A 194 -7.86 6.43 11.74
N VAL A 195 -8.13 5.43 12.56
CA VAL A 195 -7.69 4.04 12.36
C VAL A 195 -8.90 3.13 12.23
N LEU A 196 -9.09 2.56 11.04
CA LEU A 196 -10.16 1.64 10.75
C LEU A 196 -9.62 0.21 10.69
N GLY A 197 -10.18 -0.67 11.49
CA GLY A 197 -9.89 -2.10 11.46
C GLY A 197 -11.15 -2.91 11.17
N LYS A 198 -11.02 -4.23 11.25
CA LYS A 198 -12.13 -5.14 10.98
C LYS A 198 -13.34 -4.93 11.90
N TYR A 199 -13.07 -4.62 13.18
CA TYR A 199 -14.09 -4.48 14.23
C TYR A 199 -14.01 -3.16 14.98
N ASN A 200 -13.00 -2.34 14.69
CA ASN A 200 -12.75 -1.07 15.37
C ASN A 200 -12.67 0.05 14.37
N ASP A 201 -13.19 1.17 14.79
CA ASP A 201 -13.03 2.47 14.15
C ASP A 201 -12.75 3.46 15.29
N GLN A 202 -11.53 3.98 15.32
CA GLN A 202 -11.09 4.84 16.43
C GLN A 202 -10.29 6.02 15.90
N ILE A 203 -10.29 7.09 16.69
CA ILE A 203 -9.42 8.24 16.48
C ILE A 203 -8.29 8.14 17.50
N VAL A 204 -7.06 8.21 17.03
CA VAL A 204 -5.85 8.20 17.84
C VAL A 204 -5.24 9.59 17.77
N ASN A 205 -5.04 10.21 18.91
CA ASN A 205 -4.42 11.54 18.98
C ASN A 205 -2.90 11.43 18.85
N SER A 206 -2.27 12.42 18.25
CA SER A 206 -0.81 12.50 18.10
C SER A 206 -0.08 12.38 19.46
N SER A 207 -0.63 12.96 20.52
CA SER A 207 -0.11 12.86 21.89
C SER A 207 -0.01 11.42 22.44
N SER A 208 -0.71 10.46 21.83
CA SER A 208 -0.61 9.04 22.20
C SER A 208 0.69 8.39 21.72
N PHE A 209 1.40 9.00 20.77
CA PHE A 209 2.64 8.46 20.18
C PHE A 209 3.89 9.12 20.78
N ASP A 210 3.82 10.40 21.11
CA ASP A 210 4.91 11.11 21.81
C ASP A 210 4.31 12.26 22.63
N SER A 211 4.97 12.57 23.76
CA SER A 211 4.68 13.75 24.59
C SER A 211 5.19 15.07 23.97
N ARG A 212 5.95 15.01 22.88
CA ARG A 212 6.45 16.16 22.15
C ARG A 212 5.68 16.35 20.86
N VAL A 213 4.51 16.97 20.97
CA VAL A 213 3.80 17.48 19.79
C VAL A 213 4.60 18.64 19.24
N LEU A 214 5.01 18.55 17.98
CA LEU A 214 5.55 19.71 17.27
C LEU A 214 4.39 20.67 17.00
N GLU A 215 4.43 21.86 17.59
CA GLU A 215 3.51 22.95 17.30
C GLU A 215 3.71 23.48 15.86
#